data_8b3c93cf807b4ada07758717db9d3556
#
_entry.id   8b3c93cf807b4ada07758717db9d3556
#
_cell.length_a   1.000
_cell.length_b   1.000
_cell.length_c   1.000
_cell.angle_alpha   90.00
_cell.angle_beta   90.00
_cell.angle_gamma   90.00
#
_symmetry.space_group_name_H-M   'P 1'
#
loop_
_entity.id
_entity.type
_entity.pdbx_description
1 polymer ?
#
loop_
_entity_poly.entity_id
_entity_poly.type
_entity_poly.pdbx_seq_one_letter_code
_entity_poly.pdbx_strand_id
1 'polypeptide(L)'
;KSLAFVLSYLAGPLRRRDLRMVAILLATFVVLVVTFAAIFHQVMAAEGQNHSWATAFYWTLVTMTTLGFGDITFTSDLGRIFSVIVLLTGTAYLLILLPFTFIQFVFVPWMNKRDASRAPRSLPADTAGHLILTRPGPIEDALIRRAEQAGVDYVVLVADPAEALQLHDEGYRVMVGSSDDPATHRAARVDKAALLSATWPDTTNANIIFTAREISADVPVVATANKEASVDVLELAGANEVLRLGLLLGSAMADRTLLPGGRSHLIGRFAGVLIAEARVAGTPLEGRSIADVELRRRLGVTVIGVWDQGVFTIAVPNIELNASSVLILAATQDQLDAYDRCYGTGSELEGSVVIIGAGRVGRAAAQAFAEADIGYKIIEQQPERILDEHYVLGDAADIAVLEAAGIRTATGVLITAHDDDINIYLTIYCRRLQPHLQIVARANLDRNVSTLYRAGADDVLSYASTGAAAVWNHFRGNDTLVVADGLDVFRSTVPVSMRDKTLATSGLREKTGCNLVAVETDGTLVGNPGADVVLTADTGLILIGDDAGQERLANLNDGWRARLRRRMA
;
A
#
# COMPACT_ATOMS: atom_id res chain seq x y z
N LYS A 1 -40.29 1.85 -27.21
CA LYS A 1 -39.19 1.20 -26.42
C LYS A 1 -38.69 2.07 -25.25
N SER A 2 -38.66 3.41 -25.37
CA SER A 2 -38.18 4.33 -24.34
C SER A 2 -39.11 4.43 -23.10
N LEU A 3 -40.42 4.42 -23.30
CA LEU A 3 -41.39 4.57 -22.20
C LEU A 3 -41.47 3.29 -21.32
N ALA A 4 -41.41 2.12 -21.95
CA ALA A 4 -41.38 0.83 -21.23
C ALA A 4 -40.06 0.67 -20.43
N PHE A 5 -38.94 1.21 -20.91
CA PHE A 5 -37.68 1.24 -20.23
C PHE A 5 -37.72 2.17 -18.99
N VAL A 6 -38.31 3.37 -19.13
CA VAL A 6 -38.52 4.30 -18.00
C VAL A 6 -39.46 3.70 -16.96
N LEU A 7 -40.52 3.03 -17.38
CA LEU A 7 -41.49 2.38 -16.48
C LEU A 7 -40.91 1.16 -15.77
N SER A 8 -40.09 0.34 -16.44
CA SER A 8 -39.40 -0.78 -15.80
C SER A 8 -38.35 -0.28 -14.81
N TYR A 9 -37.77 0.89 -15.02
CA TYR A 9 -36.80 1.52 -14.15
C TYR A 9 -37.44 2.12 -12.89
N LEU A 10 -38.63 2.71 -13.03
CA LEU A 10 -39.46 3.19 -11.90
C LEU A 10 -39.99 2.05 -11.03
N ALA A 11 -39.97 0.80 -11.53
CA ALA A 11 -40.33 -0.40 -10.77
C ALA A 11 -39.19 -0.97 -9.91
N GLY A 12 -37.93 -0.43 -10.03
CA GLY A 12 -36.84 -0.76 -9.11
C GLY A 12 -37.04 -0.11 -7.73
N PRO A 13 -36.32 -0.55 -6.68
CA PRO A 13 -36.50 -0.02 -5.34
C PRO A 13 -35.91 1.39 -5.21
N LEU A 14 -36.59 2.36 -5.82
CA LEU A 14 -36.41 3.76 -5.47
C LEU A 14 -36.77 3.89 -3.98
N ARG A 15 -35.92 4.53 -3.16
CA ARG A 15 -36.24 4.80 -1.76
C ARG A 15 -37.62 5.43 -1.72
N ARG A 16 -38.54 4.92 -0.92
CA ARG A 16 -39.91 5.45 -0.75
C ARG A 16 -39.95 6.96 -0.53
N ARG A 17 -38.88 7.53 -0.02
CA ARG A 17 -38.67 8.97 0.20
C ARG A 17 -38.53 9.74 -1.13
N ASP A 18 -37.80 9.21 -2.11
CA ASP A 18 -37.53 9.90 -3.39
C ASP A 18 -38.76 9.89 -4.28
N LEU A 19 -39.47 8.77 -4.32
CA LEU A 19 -40.79 8.67 -4.98
C LEU A 19 -41.81 9.66 -4.37
N ARG A 20 -41.80 9.83 -3.06
CA ARG A 20 -42.67 10.75 -2.35
C ARG A 20 -42.39 12.21 -2.75
N MET A 21 -41.12 12.59 -2.89
CA MET A 21 -40.71 13.95 -3.31
C MET A 21 -41.14 14.25 -4.74
N VAL A 22 -40.96 13.33 -5.69
CA VAL A 22 -41.43 13.48 -7.07
C VAL A 22 -42.96 13.55 -7.13
N ALA A 23 -43.65 12.73 -6.35
CA ALA A 23 -45.11 12.76 -6.28
C ALA A 23 -45.65 14.09 -5.69
N ILE A 24 -44.99 14.62 -4.65
CA ILE A 24 -45.33 15.94 -4.09
C ILE A 24 -45.14 17.04 -5.14
N LEU A 25 -44.03 17.01 -5.88
CA LEU A 25 -43.75 17.96 -6.93
C LEU A 25 -44.88 17.94 -7.99
N LEU A 26 -45.22 16.76 -8.53
CA LEU A 26 -46.27 16.61 -9.51
C LEU A 26 -47.65 17.07 -8.98
N ALA A 27 -47.95 16.70 -7.71
CA ALA A 27 -49.20 17.15 -7.07
C ALA A 27 -49.26 18.69 -6.93
N THR A 28 -48.15 19.34 -6.54
CA THR A 28 -48.05 20.80 -6.44
C THR A 28 -48.23 21.45 -7.80
N PHE A 29 -47.67 20.87 -8.88
CA PHE A 29 -47.89 21.36 -10.24
C PHE A 29 -49.37 21.33 -10.64
N VAL A 30 -50.03 20.21 -10.39
CA VAL A 30 -51.48 20.07 -10.70
C VAL A 30 -52.31 21.08 -9.91
N VAL A 31 -52.01 21.24 -8.61
CA VAL A 31 -52.69 22.22 -7.74
C VAL A 31 -52.50 23.65 -8.28
N LEU A 32 -51.30 24.05 -8.69
CA LEU A 32 -51.01 25.35 -9.30
C LEU A 32 -51.80 25.57 -10.57
N VAL A 33 -51.80 24.61 -11.48
CA VAL A 33 -52.54 24.71 -12.76
C VAL A 33 -54.04 24.86 -12.51
N VAL A 34 -54.60 24.06 -11.59
CA VAL A 34 -56.04 24.17 -11.24
C VAL A 34 -56.37 25.52 -10.61
N THR A 35 -55.51 26.00 -9.68
CA THR A 35 -55.71 27.28 -9.01
C THR A 35 -55.67 28.44 -10.01
N PHE A 36 -54.65 28.46 -10.88
CA PHE A 36 -54.54 29.53 -11.89
C PHE A 36 -55.65 29.47 -12.94
N ALA A 37 -56.09 28.29 -13.34
CA ALA A 37 -57.24 28.14 -14.23
C ALA A 37 -58.54 28.64 -13.58
N ALA A 38 -58.74 28.42 -12.28
CA ALA A 38 -59.90 28.96 -11.56
C ALA A 38 -59.84 30.48 -11.42
N ILE A 39 -58.70 31.08 -11.13
CA ILE A 39 -58.50 32.52 -11.08
C ILE A 39 -58.71 33.14 -12.46
N PHE A 40 -58.14 32.53 -13.51
CA PHE A 40 -58.39 32.97 -14.90
C PHE A 40 -59.89 33.06 -15.23
N HIS A 41 -60.62 31.98 -14.88
CA HIS A 41 -62.08 31.92 -15.17
C HIS A 41 -62.85 33.05 -14.47
N GLN A 42 -62.48 33.36 -13.20
CA GLN A 42 -63.08 34.44 -12.43
C GLN A 42 -62.76 35.84 -12.99
N VAL A 43 -61.46 36.09 -13.30
CA VAL A 43 -61.00 37.39 -13.79
C VAL A 43 -61.59 37.67 -15.19
N MET A 44 -61.62 36.67 -16.09
CA MET A 44 -62.23 36.83 -17.44
C MET A 44 -63.75 37.07 -17.36
N ALA A 45 -64.44 36.36 -16.47
CA ALA A 45 -65.87 36.62 -16.23
C ALA A 45 -66.16 38.05 -15.74
N ALA A 46 -65.28 38.61 -14.87
CA ALA A 46 -65.34 39.97 -14.39
C ALA A 46 -65.12 41.03 -15.52
N GLU A 47 -64.32 40.65 -16.56
CA GLU A 47 -64.11 41.46 -17.77
C GLU A 47 -65.23 41.28 -18.81
N GLY A 48 -66.26 40.50 -18.50
CA GLY A 48 -67.36 40.22 -19.40
C GLY A 48 -67.05 39.16 -20.48
N GLN A 49 -65.94 38.48 -20.37
CA GLN A 49 -65.55 37.44 -21.31
C GLN A 49 -65.82 36.04 -20.68
N ASN A 50 -66.79 35.32 -21.29
CA ASN A 50 -67.17 34.00 -20.83
C ASN A 50 -66.36 32.90 -21.56
N HIS A 51 -65.41 32.28 -20.89
CA HIS A 51 -64.59 31.17 -21.39
C HIS A 51 -64.93 29.85 -20.71
N SER A 52 -64.79 28.75 -21.47
CA SER A 52 -64.92 27.40 -20.87
C SER A 52 -63.76 27.03 -19.91
N TRP A 53 -64.01 26.07 -19.06
CA TRP A 53 -62.91 25.49 -18.20
C TRP A 53 -61.76 24.94 -19.05
N ALA A 54 -62.06 24.33 -20.19
CA ALA A 54 -61.00 23.84 -21.09
C ALA A 54 -60.11 24.99 -21.59
N THR A 55 -60.70 26.15 -21.92
CA THR A 55 -60.00 27.38 -22.31
C THR A 55 -59.16 27.94 -21.15
N ALA A 56 -59.63 27.84 -19.90
CA ALA A 56 -58.87 28.28 -18.72
C ALA A 56 -57.61 27.43 -18.49
N PHE A 57 -57.74 26.12 -18.61
CA PHE A 57 -56.57 25.24 -18.54
C PHE A 57 -55.62 25.45 -19.72
N TYR A 58 -56.12 25.59 -20.92
CA TYR A 58 -55.32 25.89 -22.11
C TYR A 58 -54.49 27.15 -21.91
N TRP A 59 -55.13 28.26 -21.56
CA TRP A 59 -54.47 29.54 -21.34
C TRP A 59 -53.41 29.45 -20.23
N THR A 60 -53.74 28.82 -19.11
CA THR A 60 -52.83 28.63 -17.98
C THR A 60 -51.57 27.89 -18.41
N LEU A 61 -51.75 26.75 -19.11
CA LEU A 61 -50.60 25.95 -19.55
C LEU A 61 -49.75 26.65 -20.60
N VAL A 62 -50.41 27.34 -21.58
CA VAL A 62 -49.70 28.11 -22.61
C VAL A 62 -48.91 29.27 -22.02
N THR A 63 -49.47 29.94 -21.00
CA THR A 63 -48.75 31.01 -20.29
C THR A 63 -47.64 30.48 -19.41
N MET A 64 -47.86 29.41 -18.63
CA MET A 64 -46.82 28.78 -17.79
C MET A 64 -45.66 28.20 -18.61
N THR A 65 -45.93 27.71 -19.82
CA THR A 65 -44.87 27.20 -20.74
C THR A 65 -44.19 28.30 -21.56
N THR A 66 -44.56 29.56 -21.34
CA THR A 66 -44.03 30.73 -22.06
C THR A 66 -44.36 30.75 -23.58
N LEU A 67 -45.28 29.93 -24.05
CA LEU A 67 -45.69 29.89 -25.45
C LEU A 67 -46.48 31.16 -25.86
N GLY A 68 -47.45 31.58 -25.02
CA GLY A 68 -48.15 32.86 -25.12
C GLY A 68 -48.67 33.21 -26.50
N PHE A 69 -49.53 32.39 -27.11
CA PHE A 69 -50.07 32.64 -28.49
C PHE A 69 -50.74 33.98 -28.65
N GLY A 70 -51.22 34.60 -27.58
CA GLY A 70 -51.89 35.92 -27.64
C GLY A 70 -53.31 35.90 -28.19
N ASP A 71 -53.86 34.72 -28.34
CA ASP A 71 -55.26 34.52 -28.83
C ASP A 71 -56.29 34.84 -27.75
N ILE A 72 -55.91 34.78 -26.47
CA ILE A 72 -56.72 35.13 -25.30
C ILE A 72 -55.90 36.04 -24.40
N THR A 73 -56.41 37.31 -24.23
CA THR A 73 -55.69 38.33 -23.45
C THR A 73 -56.58 39.03 -22.48
N PHE A 74 -56.07 39.43 -21.34
CA PHE A 74 -56.76 40.30 -20.38
C PHE A 74 -56.72 41.76 -20.84
N THR A 75 -57.79 42.45 -20.60
CA THR A 75 -57.95 43.91 -20.90
C THR A 75 -57.65 44.75 -19.68
N SER A 76 -57.92 44.25 -18.48
CA SER A 76 -57.66 44.94 -17.20
C SER A 76 -56.24 44.86 -16.74
N ASP A 77 -55.81 45.84 -15.96
CA ASP A 77 -54.46 45.82 -15.32
C ASP A 77 -54.32 44.67 -14.32
N LEU A 78 -55.38 44.28 -13.61
CA LEU A 78 -55.41 43.15 -12.70
C LEU A 78 -55.15 41.84 -13.46
N GLY A 79 -55.77 41.63 -14.61
CA GLY A 79 -55.53 40.46 -15.45
C GLY A 79 -54.15 40.43 -16.03
N ARG A 80 -53.54 41.57 -16.38
CA ARG A 80 -52.15 41.67 -16.85
C ARG A 80 -51.15 41.33 -15.74
N ILE A 81 -51.34 41.81 -14.49
CA ILE A 81 -50.51 41.45 -13.34
C ILE A 81 -50.62 39.95 -13.06
N PHE A 82 -51.84 39.39 -13.08
CA PHE A 82 -52.07 37.98 -12.93
C PHE A 82 -51.33 37.15 -14.01
N SER A 83 -51.32 37.59 -15.27
CA SER A 83 -50.55 36.94 -16.32
C SER A 83 -49.04 36.88 -16.04
N VAL A 84 -48.50 37.99 -15.51
CA VAL A 84 -47.06 38.01 -15.10
C VAL A 84 -46.78 37.03 -13.96
N ILE A 85 -47.67 36.93 -12.96
CA ILE A 85 -47.52 35.99 -11.85
C ILE A 85 -47.54 34.54 -12.36
N VAL A 86 -48.51 34.19 -13.25
CA VAL A 86 -48.60 32.87 -13.85
C VAL A 86 -47.35 32.53 -14.67
N LEU A 87 -46.88 33.49 -15.48
CA LEU A 87 -45.67 33.35 -16.28
C LEU A 87 -44.43 33.08 -15.42
N LEU A 88 -44.18 33.93 -14.42
CA LEU A 88 -43.02 33.80 -13.56
C LEU A 88 -43.06 32.51 -12.74
N THR A 89 -44.21 32.13 -12.19
CA THR A 89 -44.42 30.91 -11.44
C THR A 89 -44.21 29.68 -12.32
N GLY A 90 -44.79 29.70 -13.54
CA GLY A 90 -44.64 28.63 -14.52
C GLY A 90 -43.20 28.43 -14.96
N THR A 91 -42.52 29.53 -15.28
CA THR A 91 -41.11 29.53 -15.69
C THR A 91 -40.21 28.96 -14.57
N ALA A 92 -40.39 29.45 -13.34
CA ALA A 92 -39.62 28.96 -12.20
C ALA A 92 -39.85 27.45 -11.95
N TYR A 93 -41.12 27.03 -12.10
CA TYR A 93 -41.48 25.63 -11.85
C TYR A 93 -40.97 24.67 -12.95
N LEU A 94 -41.25 24.98 -14.22
CA LEU A 94 -40.99 24.11 -15.36
C LEU A 94 -39.53 24.13 -15.81
N LEU A 95 -38.86 25.30 -15.78
CA LEU A 95 -37.47 25.43 -16.28
C LEU A 95 -36.41 25.25 -15.19
N ILE A 96 -36.74 25.51 -13.94
CA ILE A 96 -35.75 25.40 -12.86
C ILE A 96 -36.05 24.18 -11.97
N LEU A 97 -37.21 24.14 -11.34
CA LEU A 97 -37.50 23.20 -10.27
C LEU A 97 -37.64 21.74 -10.78
N LEU A 98 -38.32 21.55 -11.92
CA LEU A 98 -38.59 20.24 -12.49
C LEU A 98 -37.32 19.58 -13.05
N PRO A 99 -36.46 20.21 -13.87
CA PRO A 99 -35.20 19.65 -14.32
C PRO A 99 -34.23 19.39 -13.18
N PHE A 100 -34.11 20.33 -12.21
CA PHE A 100 -33.25 20.16 -11.04
C PHE A 100 -33.65 18.92 -10.21
N THR A 101 -34.96 18.78 -9.95
CA THR A 101 -35.49 17.64 -9.21
C THR A 101 -35.27 16.32 -9.98
N PHE A 102 -35.45 16.32 -11.29
CA PHE A 102 -35.16 15.15 -12.13
C PHE A 102 -33.68 14.78 -12.09
N ILE A 103 -32.79 15.74 -12.22
CA ILE A 103 -31.34 15.49 -12.15
C ILE A 103 -30.98 14.92 -10.80
N GLN A 104 -31.41 15.54 -9.69
CA GLN A 104 -31.02 15.17 -8.35
C GLN A 104 -31.59 13.83 -7.86
N PHE A 105 -32.86 13.54 -8.19
CA PHE A 105 -33.55 12.36 -7.65
C PHE A 105 -33.67 11.18 -8.62
N VAL A 106 -33.38 11.38 -9.90
CA VAL A 106 -33.46 10.31 -10.90
C VAL A 106 -32.14 10.11 -11.61
N PHE A 107 -31.54 11.16 -12.17
CA PHE A 107 -30.37 11.04 -13.01
C PHE A 107 -29.09 10.72 -12.19
N VAL A 108 -28.83 11.47 -11.12
CA VAL A 108 -27.63 11.23 -10.26
C VAL A 108 -27.65 9.85 -9.61
N PRO A 109 -28.75 9.37 -8.98
CA PRO A 109 -28.81 8.02 -8.45
C PRO A 109 -28.67 6.92 -9.53
N TRP A 110 -29.18 7.18 -10.72
CA TRP A 110 -29.02 6.26 -11.85
C TRP A 110 -27.56 6.17 -12.31
N MET A 111 -26.90 7.30 -12.46
CA MET A 111 -25.49 7.36 -12.85
C MET A 111 -24.62 6.63 -11.82
N ASN A 112 -24.81 6.92 -10.53
CA ASN A 112 -24.08 6.27 -9.44
C ASN A 112 -24.29 4.74 -9.41
N LYS A 113 -25.50 4.25 -9.69
CA LYS A 113 -25.75 2.79 -9.78
C LYS A 113 -25.09 2.14 -10.99
N ARG A 114 -25.05 2.83 -12.11
CA ARG A 114 -24.39 2.34 -13.33
C ARG A 114 -22.89 2.24 -13.12
N ASP A 115 -22.29 3.23 -12.46
CA ASP A 115 -20.86 3.26 -12.19
C ASP A 115 -20.47 2.22 -11.14
N ALA A 116 -21.26 2.07 -10.08
CA ALA A 116 -21.05 1.02 -9.06
C ALA A 116 -21.16 -0.43 -9.60
N SER A 117 -21.75 -0.63 -10.80
CA SER A 117 -21.82 -1.95 -11.45
C SER A 117 -20.59 -2.29 -12.31
N ARG A 118 -19.65 -1.34 -12.50
CA ARG A 118 -18.42 -1.58 -13.28
C ARG A 118 -17.37 -2.33 -12.49
N ALA A 119 -17.26 -2.09 -11.20
CA ALA A 119 -16.31 -2.83 -10.37
C ALA A 119 -16.78 -4.28 -10.18
N PRO A 120 -15.91 -5.29 -10.39
CA PRO A 120 -16.25 -6.70 -10.29
C PRO A 120 -16.78 -7.06 -8.89
N ARG A 121 -17.74 -7.99 -8.83
CA ARG A 121 -18.27 -8.55 -7.58
C ARG A 121 -17.94 -10.03 -7.39
N SER A 122 -17.25 -10.61 -8.35
CA SER A 122 -16.75 -11.98 -8.31
C SER A 122 -15.57 -12.14 -9.26
N LEU A 123 -14.67 -13.03 -8.92
CA LEU A 123 -13.58 -13.41 -9.81
C LEU A 123 -14.05 -14.44 -10.85
N PRO A 124 -13.36 -14.54 -12.02
CA PRO A 124 -13.58 -15.59 -13.00
C PRO A 124 -13.45 -16.98 -12.39
N ALA A 125 -14.18 -17.95 -12.96
CA ALA A 125 -14.24 -19.31 -12.41
C ALA A 125 -12.91 -20.09 -12.52
N ASP A 126 -12.01 -19.66 -13.38
CA ASP A 126 -10.68 -20.22 -13.61
C ASP A 126 -9.56 -19.57 -12.79
N THR A 127 -9.88 -18.49 -12.03
CA THR A 127 -8.89 -17.80 -11.17
C THR A 127 -8.38 -18.74 -10.07
N ALA A 128 -7.08 -18.91 -9.97
CA ALA A 128 -6.41 -19.70 -8.93
C ALA A 128 -4.98 -19.20 -8.72
N GLY A 129 -4.40 -19.46 -7.54
CA GLY A 129 -3.03 -19.08 -7.21
C GLY A 129 -2.83 -17.57 -6.99
N HIS A 130 -3.90 -16.82 -6.81
CA HIS A 130 -3.88 -15.37 -6.62
C HIS A 130 -3.76 -14.99 -5.14
N LEU A 131 -3.35 -13.75 -4.89
CA LEU A 131 -3.34 -13.14 -3.56
C LEU A 131 -4.68 -12.44 -3.30
N ILE A 132 -5.21 -12.60 -2.09
CA ILE A 132 -6.38 -11.84 -1.62
C ILE A 132 -5.90 -10.83 -0.58
N LEU A 133 -6.04 -9.54 -0.91
CA LEU A 133 -5.75 -8.41 -0.03
C LEU A 133 -7.05 -7.88 0.54
N THR A 134 -7.19 -7.91 1.86
CA THR A 134 -8.49 -7.66 2.51
C THR A 134 -8.86 -6.18 2.61
N ARG A 135 -7.99 -5.28 2.20
CA ARG A 135 -8.20 -3.82 2.16
C ARG A 135 -7.21 -3.14 1.21
N PRO A 136 -7.49 -1.92 0.74
CA PRO A 136 -6.46 -1.03 0.19
C PRO A 136 -5.62 -0.41 1.32
N GLY A 137 -4.33 -0.18 1.07
CA GLY A 137 -3.44 0.47 2.02
C GLY A 137 -1.97 0.44 1.61
N PRO A 138 -1.10 1.13 2.36
CA PRO A 138 0.31 1.25 1.97
C PRO A 138 1.06 -0.09 1.87
N ILE A 139 0.75 -1.06 2.75
CA ILE A 139 1.34 -2.40 2.71
C ILE A 139 0.88 -3.13 1.46
N GLU A 140 -0.43 -3.05 1.17
CA GLU A 140 -1.04 -3.67 0.01
C GLU A 140 -0.50 -3.07 -1.29
N ASP A 141 -0.31 -1.76 -1.37
CA ASP A 141 0.29 -1.11 -2.54
C ASP A 141 1.72 -1.60 -2.79
N ALA A 142 2.52 -1.75 -1.74
CA ALA A 142 3.87 -2.31 -1.85
C ALA A 142 3.83 -3.81 -2.25
N LEU A 143 2.88 -4.58 -1.71
CA LEU A 143 2.70 -5.99 -2.03
C LEU A 143 2.19 -6.19 -3.47
N ILE A 144 1.29 -5.32 -3.94
CA ILE A 144 0.78 -5.31 -5.32
C ILE A 144 1.93 -5.09 -6.32
N ARG A 145 2.80 -4.09 -6.08
CA ARG A 145 3.96 -3.88 -6.95
C ARG A 145 4.83 -5.12 -7.07
N ARG A 146 5.07 -5.85 -5.96
CA ARG A 146 5.82 -7.10 -5.96
C ARG A 146 5.09 -8.22 -6.72
N ALA A 147 3.77 -8.34 -6.51
CA ALA A 147 2.95 -9.31 -7.21
C ALA A 147 2.95 -9.08 -8.73
N GLU A 148 2.82 -7.83 -9.16
CA GLU A 148 2.87 -7.45 -10.58
C GLU A 148 4.25 -7.75 -11.21
N GLN A 149 5.35 -7.42 -10.51
CA GLN A 149 6.71 -7.72 -10.95
C GLN A 149 6.94 -9.23 -11.10
N ALA A 150 6.41 -10.01 -10.16
CA ALA A 150 6.53 -11.47 -10.16
C ALA A 150 5.49 -12.19 -11.05
N GLY A 151 4.59 -11.46 -11.72
CA GLY A 151 3.52 -12.02 -12.54
C GLY A 151 2.48 -12.82 -11.72
N VAL A 152 2.30 -12.50 -10.44
CA VAL A 152 1.32 -13.12 -9.54
C VAL A 152 0.03 -12.32 -9.57
N ASP A 153 -1.09 -13.00 -9.82
CA ASP A 153 -2.40 -12.36 -9.79
C ASP A 153 -2.80 -11.97 -8.35
N TYR A 154 -3.52 -10.87 -8.22
CA TYR A 154 -4.04 -10.40 -6.94
C TYR A 154 -5.45 -9.83 -7.07
N VAL A 155 -6.16 -9.71 -5.96
CA VAL A 155 -7.40 -8.98 -5.84
C VAL A 155 -7.45 -8.23 -4.51
N VAL A 156 -7.89 -6.97 -4.54
CA VAL A 156 -8.14 -6.16 -3.35
C VAL A 156 -9.64 -6.15 -3.05
N LEU A 157 -10.02 -6.55 -1.85
CA LEU A 157 -11.42 -6.48 -1.39
C LEU A 157 -11.73 -5.06 -0.93
N VAL A 158 -12.78 -4.47 -1.48
CA VAL A 158 -13.21 -3.10 -1.16
C VAL A 158 -14.70 -3.10 -0.89
N ALA A 159 -15.11 -2.70 0.32
CA ALA A 159 -16.52 -2.76 0.72
C ALA A 159 -17.35 -1.64 0.07
N ASP A 160 -16.77 -0.44 -0.10
CA ASP A 160 -17.45 0.69 -0.74
C ASP A 160 -17.34 0.57 -2.27
N PRO A 161 -18.47 0.47 -2.99
CA PRO A 161 -18.47 0.40 -4.45
C PRO A 161 -17.91 1.65 -5.16
N ALA A 162 -17.97 2.83 -4.53
CA ALA A 162 -17.44 4.05 -5.12
C ALA A 162 -15.90 4.06 -5.05
N GLU A 163 -15.34 3.69 -3.91
CA GLU A 163 -13.90 3.51 -3.71
C GLU A 163 -13.36 2.38 -4.63
N ALA A 164 -14.08 1.26 -4.71
CA ALA A 164 -13.69 0.16 -5.59
C ALA A 164 -13.65 0.58 -7.07
N LEU A 165 -14.60 1.41 -7.51
CA LEU A 165 -14.60 1.93 -8.88
C LEU A 165 -13.42 2.87 -9.12
N GLN A 166 -13.12 3.77 -8.17
CA GLN A 166 -11.98 4.67 -8.28
C GLN A 166 -10.67 3.88 -8.42
N LEU A 167 -10.42 2.91 -7.53
CA LEU A 167 -9.24 2.07 -7.58
C LEU A 167 -9.18 1.23 -8.87
N HIS A 168 -10.33 0.75 -9.36
CA HIS A 168 -10.40 0.04 -10.64
C HIS A 168 -10.01 0.93 -11.82
N ASP A 169 -10.48 2.19 -11.84
CA ASP A 169 -10.14 3.16 -12.89
C ASP A 169 -8.65 3.60 -12.79
N GLU A 170 -8.04 3.53 -11.60
CA GLU A 170 -6.60 3.70 -11.36
C GLU A 170 -5.76 2.47 -11.78
N GLY A 171 -6.41 1.36 -12.17
CA GLY A 171 -5.75 0.16 -12.68
C GLY A 171 -5.60 -0.99 -11.67
N TYR A 172 -6.06 -0.83 -10.43
CA TYR A 172 -6.02 -1.90 -9.44
C TYR A 172 -7.01 -3.02 -9.77
N ARG A 173 -6.63 -4.27 -9.50
CA ARG A 173 -7.54 -5.42 -9.58
C ARG A 173 -8.34 -5.51 -8.29
N VAL A 174 -9.54 -4.98 -8.30
CA VAL A 174 -10.42 -4.88 -7.14
C VAL A 174 -11.67 -5.76 -7.27
N MET A 175 -12.25 -6.13 -6.15
CA MET A 175 -13.56 -6.76 -6.07
C MET A 175 -14.39 -6.09 -4.98
N VAL A 176 -15.63 -5.74 -5.31
CA VAL A 176 -16.58 -5.16 -4.34
C VAL A 176 -17.08 -6.25 -3.39
N GLY A 177 -16.81 -6.08 -2.12
CA GLY A 177 -17.30 -6.96 -1.06
C GLY A 177 -16.68 -6.66 0.29
N SER A 178 -17.39 -6.98 1.37
CA SER A 178 -16.86 -6.86 2.72
C SER A 178 -15.94 -8.05 3.02
N SER A 179 -14.77 -7.78 3.60
CA SER A 179 -13.79 -8.81 3.93
C SER A 179 -14.19 -9.75 5.07
N ASP A 180 -15.27 -9.44 5.78
CA ASP A 180 -15.86 -10.26 6.84
C ASP A 180 -17.15 -11.02 6.38
N ASP A 181 -17.49 -10.96 5.08
CA ASP A 181 -18.66 -11.64 4.52
C ASP A 181 -18.26 -12.97 3.85
N PRO A 182 -18.80 -14.12 4.28
CA PRO A 182 -18.56 -15.42 3.63
C PRO A 182 -18.88 -15.44 2.12
N ALA A 183 -19.89 -14.67 1.68
CA ALA A 183 -20.22 -14.57 0.27
C ALA A 183 -19.10 -13.90 -0.55
N THR A 184 -18.45 -12.89 0.02
CA THR A 184 -17.29 -12.23 -0.58
C THR A 184 -16.12 -13.20 -0.72
N HIS A 185 -15.81 -13.98 0.30
CA HIS A 185 -14.72 -14.96 0.25
C HIS A 185 -14.98 -16.06 -0.80
N ARG A 186 -16.24 -16.52 -0.95
CA ARG A 186 -16.59 -17.45 -2.04
C ARG A 186 -16.43 -16.79 -3.42
N ALA A 187 -16.89 -15.55 -3.56
CA ALA A 187 -16.79 -14.80 -4.80
C ALA A 187 -15.32 -14.46 -5.17
N ALA A 188 -14.48 -14.26 -4.15
CA ALA A 188 -13.01 -14.07 -4.29
C ALA A 188 -12.27 -15.40 -4.46
N ARG A 189 -12.96 -16.55 -4.45
CA ARG A 189 -12.34 -17.87 -4.60
C ARG A 189 -11.23 -18.14 -3.60
N VAL A 190 -11.49 -17.89 -2.33
CA VAL A 190 -10.52 -18.09 -1.25
C VAL A 190 -10.00 -19.54 -1.20
N ASP A 191 -10.82 -20.52 -1.62
CA ASP A 191 -10.46 -21.93 -1.72
C ASP A 191 -9.38 -22.24 -2.78
N LYS A 192 -9.10 -21.32 -3.67
CA LYS A 192 -8.08 -21.40 -4.76
C LYS A 192 -7.00 -20.33 -4.64
N ALA A 193 -7.09 -19.47 -3.64
CA ALA A 193 -6.10 -18.44 -3.40
C ALA A 193 -4.78 -19.04 -2.90
N ALA A 194 -3.68 -18.43 -3.27
CA ALA A 194 -2.35 -18.79 -2.77
C ALA A 194 -2.08 -18.19 -1.39
N LEU A 195 -2.68 -17.03 -1.09
CA LEU A 195 -2.56 -16.35 0.20
C LEU A 195 -3.72 -15.40 0.43
N LEU A 196 -4.18 -15.30 1.68
CA LEU A 196 -5.03 -14.22 2.19
C LEU A 196 -4.20 -13.34 3.13
N SER A 197 -4.13 -12.03 2.85
CA SER A 197 -3.45 -11.04 3.71
C SER A 197 -4.48 -10.20 4.47
N ALA A 198 -4.47 -10.30 5.80
CA ALA A 198 -5.38 -9.58 6.71
C ALA A 198 -4.60 -8.52 7.50
N THR A 199 -4.74 -7.25 7.10
CA THR A 199 -3.98 -6.11 7.64
C THR A 199 -4.86 -5.05 8.30
N TRP A 200 -6.05 -5.42 8.71
CA TRP A 200 -6.99 -4.63 9.48
C TRP A 200 -6.59 -4.55 10.97
N PRO A 201 -7.30 -3.78 11.81
CA PRO A 201 -7.18 -3.90 13.27
C PRO A 201 -7.44 -5.32 13.77
N ASP A 202 -6.81 -5.69 14.89
CA ASP A 202 -6.75 -7.06 15.41
C ASP A 202 -8.11 -7.78 15.47
N THR A 203 -9.14 -7.10 15.98
CA THR A 203 -10.50 -7.68 16.09
C THR A 203 -11.14 -7.95 14.73
N THR A 204 -10.88 -7.06 13.76
CA THR A 204 -11.37 -7.23 12.39
C THR A 204 -10.62 -8.36 11.69
N ASN A 205 -9.30 -8.45 11.89
CA ASN A 205 -8.49 -9.55 11.37
C ASN A 205 -8.99 -10.90 11.89
N ALA A 206 -9.29 -11.03 13.18
CA ALA A 206 -9.83 -12.25 13.75
C ALA A 206 -11.14 -12.67 13.06
N ASN A 207 -12.06 -11.73 12.81
CA ASN A 207 -13.31 -12.00 12.11
C ASN A 207 -13.07 -12.42 10.64
N ILE A 208 -12.19 -11.73 9.93
CA ILE A 208 -11.82 -12.03 8.53
C ILE A 208 -11.23 -13.45 8.44
N ILE A 209 -10.29 -13.78 9.31
CA ILE A 209 -9.62 -15.09 9.33
C ILE A 209 -10.64 -16.20 9.61
N PHE A 210 -11.48 -16.02 10.63
CA PHE A 210 -12.50 -16.97 10.99
C PHE A 210 -13.49 -17.20 9.85
N THR A 211 -13.93 -16.12 9.18
CA THR A 211 -14.81 -16.18 8.00
C THR A 211 -14.15 -16.91 6.83
N ALA A 212 -12.85 -16.67 6.58
CA ALA A 212 -12.11 -17.36 5.52
C ALA A 212 -12.01 -18.87 5.82
N ARG A 213 -11.81 -19.25 7.08
CA ARG A 213 -11.75 -20.65 7.54
C ARG A 213 -13.07 -21.40 7.39
N GLU A 214 -14.21 -20.72 7.45
CA GLU A 214 -15.52 -21.35 7.12
C GLU A 214 -15.59 -21.82 5.67
N ILE A 215 -14.83 -21.21 4.76
CA ILE A 215 -14.86 -21.51 3.32
C ILE A 215 -13.69 -22.41 2.92
N SER A 216 -12.50 -22.16 3.46
CA SER A 216 -11.28 -22.90 3.15
C SER A 216 -10.46 -23.14 4.41
N ALA A 217 -10.29 -24.40 4.77
CA ALA A 217 -9.44 -24.79 5.90
C ALA A 217 -7.95 -24.57 5.60
N ASP A 218 -7.56 -24.69 4.32
CA ASP A 218 -6.16 -24.83 3.91
C ASP A 218 -5.55 -23.56 3.33
N VAL A 219 -6.34 -22.52 3.00
CA VAL A 219 -5.76 -21.30 2.44
C VAL A 219 -4.72 -20.70 3.40
N PRO A 220 -3.50 -20.40 2.95
CA PRO A 220 -2.52 -19.70 3.78
C PRO A 220 -3.05 -18.30 4.16
N VAL A 221 -2.97 -17.97 5.45
CA VAL A 221 -3.44 -16.68 5.98
C VAL A 221 -2.31 -16.01 6.74
N VAL A 222 -1.93 -14.82 6.31
CA VAL A 222 -1.01 -13.93 7.03
C VAL A 222 -1.80 -12.76 7.59
N ALA A 223 -1.66 -12.52 8.88
CA ALA A 223 -2.32 -11.41 9.56
C ALA A 223 -1.32 -10.47 10.23
N THR A 224 -1.71 -9.21 10.42
CA THR A 224 -0.94 -8.28 11.25
C THR A 224 -1.57 -8.16 12.63
N ALA A 225 -0.74 -8.11 13.68
CA ALA A 225 -1.16 -7.83 15.05
C ALA A 225 -0.60 -6.49 15.52
N ASN A 226 -1.46 -5.69 16.14
CA ASN A 226 -1.10 -4.43 16.77
C ASN A 226 -0.72 -4.58 18.25
N LYS A 227 -1.27 -5.61 18.91
CA LYS A 227 -1.03 -5.93 20.32
C LYS A 227 -0.46 -7.34 20.42
N GLU A 228 0.46 -7.53 21.34
CA GLU A 228 1.02 -8.86 21.62
C GLU A 228 -0.06 -9.86 22.04
N ALA A 229 -0.94 -9.45 22.95
CA ALA A 229 -2.07 -10.27 23.40
C ALA A 229 -3.07 -10.68 22.31
N SER A 230 -2.97 -10.10 21.09
CA SER A 230 -3.82 -10.48 19.97
C SER A 230 -3.21 -11.60 19.10
N VAL A 231 -1.92 -11.91 19.27
CA VAL A 231 -1.24 -12.93 18.47
C VAL A 231 -1.91 -14.29 18.64
N ASP A 232 -2.03 -14.77 19.88
CA ASP A 232 -2.66 -16.05 20.19
C ASP A 232 -4.10 -16.14 19.66
N VAL A 233 -4.85 -15.01 19.73
CA VAL A 233 -6.24 -14.96 19.25
C VAL A 233 -6.30 -15.11 17.74
N LEU A 234 -5.38 -14.46 17.00
CA LEU A 234 -5.32 -14.54 15.55
C LEU A 234 -4.86 -15.93 15.07
N GLU A 235 -3.92 -16.54 15.79
CA GLU A 235 -3.50 -17.93 15.54
C GLU A 235 -4.64 -18.91 15.81
N LEU A 236 -5.37 -18.76 16.91
CA LEU A 236 -6.56 -19.55 17.23
C LEU A 236 -7.70 -19.35 16.22
N ALA A 237 -7.82 -18.14 15.66
CA ALA A 237 -8.76 -17.88 14.56
C ALA A 237 -8.36 -18.60 13.26
N GLY A 238 -7.10 -19.06 13.15
CA GLY A 238 -6.59 -19.83 12.04
C GLY A 238 -5.57 -19.11 11.15
N ALA A 239 -4.93 -18.02 11.63
CA ALA A 239 -3.78 -17.45 10.93
C ALA A 239 -2.62 -18.45 10.88
N ASN A 240 -1.92 -18.53 9.75
CA ASN A 240 -0.70 -19.32 9.61
C ASN A 240 0.52 -18.53 10.08
N GLU A 241 0.47 -17.22 9.95
CA GLU A 241 1.53 -16.30 10.39
C GLU A 241 0.91 -15.02 10.92
N VAL A 242 1.42 -14.53 12.04
CA VAL A 242 0.97 -13.25 12.65
C VAL A 242 2.15 -12.30 12.77
N LEU A 243 2.13 -11.25 11.98
CA LEU A 243 3.21 -10.26 11.87
C LEU A 243 3.02 -9.10 12.85
N ARG A 244 3.95 -8.89 13.75
CA ARG A 244 4.01 -7.72 14.63
C ARG A 244 4.85 -6.62 13.97
N LEU A 245 4.30 -5.93 12.99
CA LEU A 245 5.05 -4.96 12.18
C LEU A 245 5.69 -3.82 13.01
N GLY A 246 5.01 -3.39 14.07
CA GLY A 246 5.57 -2.38 14.98
C GLY A 246 6.83 -2.85 15.69
N LEU A 247 6.88 -4.12 16.09
CA LEU A 247 8.04 -4.74 16.69
C LEU A 247 9.17 -4.92 15.66
N LEU A 248 8.84 -5.51 14.51
CA LEU A 248 9.82 -5.74 13.44
C LEU A 248 10.50 -4.43 13.01
N LEU A 249 9.71 -3.38 12.77
CA LEU A 249 10.25 -2.10 12.36
C LEU A 249 11.04 -1.41 13.48
N GLY A 250 10.52 -1.43 14.71
CA GLY A 250 11.16 -0.78 15.86
C GLY A 250 12.50 -1.42 16.20
N SER A 251 12.58 -2.75 16.23
CA SER A 251 13.85 -3.47 16.43
C SER A 251 14.84 -3.18 15.29
N ALA A 252 14.39 -3.23 14.04
CA ALA A 252 15.26 -2.92 12.90
C ALA A 252 15.78 -1.46 12.92
N MET A 253 14.96 -0.49 13.37
CA MET A 253 15.41 0.89 13.54
C MET A 253 16.43 1.03 14.67
N ALA A 254 16.22 0.34 15.80
CA ALA A 254 17.16 0.32 16.90
C ALA A 254 18.49 -0.29 16.47
N ASP A 255 18.45 -1.45 15.82
CA ASP A 255 19.65 -2.12 15.31
C ASP A 255 20.48 -1.19 14.41
N ARG A 256 19.84 -0.47 13.51
CA ARG A 256 20.52 0.49 12.62
C ARG A 256 21.12 1.69 13.35
N THR A 257 20.55 2.06 14.49
CA THR A 257 21.11 3.13 15.34
C THR A 257 22.28 2.63 16.18
N LEU A 258 22.26 1.35 16.58
CA LEU A 258 23.28 0.73 17.41
C LEU A 258 24.56 0.35 16.65
N LEU A 259 24.50 0.29 15.32
CA LEU A 259 25.64 -0.13 14.51
C LEU A 259 26.76 0.91 14.60
N PRO A 260 27.88 0.59 15.28
CA PRO A 260 29.13 1.32 15.09
C PRO A 260 29.48 1.28 13.61
N GLY A 261 30.03 2.35 13.05
CA GLY A 261 30.43 2.40 11.65
C GLY A 261 31.18 1.12 11.24
N GLY A 262 30.79 0.55 10.11
CA GLY A 262 31.49 -0.57 9.49
C GLY A 262 31.14 -1.96 9.98
N ARG A 263 30.46 -2.17 11.10
CA ARG A 263 30.02 -3.53 11.50
C ARG A 263 28.90 -4.05 10.62
N SER A 264 28.91 -5.36 10.39
CA SER A 264 27.88 -6.06 9.67
C SER A 264 26.63 -6.28 10.54
N HIS A 265 25.46 -5.99 10.00
CA HIS A 265 24.17 -6.28 10.63
C HIS A 265 23.43 -7.35 9.83
N LEU A 266 23.03 -8.42 10.51
CA LEU A 266 22.32 -9.54 9.89
C LEU A 266 20.86 -9.13 9.57
N ILE A 267 20.50 -9.10 8.29
CA ILE A 267 19.14 -8.79 7.83
C ILE A 267 18.36 -10.05 7.44
N GLY A 268 19.05 -11.18 7.22
CA GLY A 268 18.37 -12.41 6.91
C GLY A 268 19.30 -13.63 6.82
N ARG A 269 18.67 -14.82 6.83
CA ARG A 269 19.35 -16.11 6.61
C ARG A 269 18.63 -16.85 5.50
N PHE A 270 19.38 -17.37 4.56
CA PHE A 270 18.82 -18.16 3.48
C PHE A 270 19.74 -19.35 3.19
N ALA A 271 19.19 -20.56 3.33
CA ALA A 271 19.93 -21.82 3.06
C ALA A 271 21.34 -21.87 3.68
N GLY A 272 21.53 -21.30 4.89
CA GLY A 272 22.83 -21.28 5.56
C GLY A 272 23.76 -20.12 5.18
N VAL A 273 23.41 -19.30 4.21
CA VAL A 273 24.08 -18.04 3.91
C VAL A 273 23.45 -16.94 4.74
N LEU A 274 24.29 -16.08 5.31
CA LEU A 274 23.88 -14.88 6.03
C LEU A 274 23.88 -13.71 5.08
N ILE A 275 22.79 -12.95 5.08
CA ILE A 275 22.67 -11.68 4.36
C ILE A 275 22.77 -10.59 5.41
N ALA A 276 23.76 -9.70 5.25
CA ALA A 276 24.01 -8.62 6.19
C ALA A 276 24.15 -7.29 5.46
N GLU A 277 23.86 -6.20 6.16
CA GLU A 277 24.17 -4.85 5.72
C GLU A 277 25.34 -4.27 6.54
N ALA A 278 26.15 -3.43 5.92
CA ALA A 278 27.27 -2.77 6.58
C ALA A 278 27.47 -1.35 6.03
N ARG A 279 27.55 -0.37 6.93
CA ARG A 279 27.77 1.03 6.56
C ARG A 279 29.21 1.26 6.14
N VAL A 280 29.40 2.13 5.15
CA VAL A 280 30.72 2.54 4.67
C VAL A 280 31.27 3.74 5.45
N ALA A 281 30.39 4.61 5.94
CA ALA A 281 30.76 5.83 6.65
C ALA A 281 31.79 5.58 7.78
N GLY A 282 32.86 6.36 7.78
CA GLY A 282 33.92 6.28 8.80
C GLY A 282 34.78 5.00 8.75
N THR A 283 34.67 4.22 7.68
CA THR A 283 35.51 3.03 7.48
C THR A 283 36.60 3.27 6.42
N PRO A 284 37.64 2.43 6.38
CA PRO A 284 38.65 2.47 5.31
C PRO A 284 38.12 2.10 3.91
N LEU A 285 36.82 1.78 3.79
CA LEU A 285 36.14 1.47 2.53
C LEU A 285 35.70 2.74 1.79
N GLU A 286 35.50 3.84 2.51
CA GLU A 286 35.06 5.11 1.96
C GLU A 286 36.05 5.67 0.93
N GLY A 287 35.52 6.15 -0.21
CA GLY A 287 36.31 6.67 -1.33
C GLY A 287 36.97 5.60 -2.21
N ARG A 288 36.68 4.32 -1.99
CA ARG A 288 37.25 3.21 -2.78
C ARG A 288 36.17 2.54 -3.64
N SER A 289 36.59 1.93 -4.74
CA SER A 289 35.68 1.09 -5.52
C SER A 289 35.52 -0.30 -4.90
N ILE A 290 34.39 -0.99 -5.24
CA ILE A 290 34.19 -2.40 -4.81
C ILE A 290 35.36 -3.29 -5.26
N ALA A 291 35.92 -3.03 -6.44
CA ALA A 291 37.08 -3.77 -6.94
C ALA A 291 38.33 -3.57 -6.08
N ASP A 292 38.60 -2.32 -5.66
CA ASP A 292 39.80 -1.97 -4.87
C ASP A 292 39.77 -2.51 -3.46
N VAL A 293 38.57 -2.72 -2.90
CA VAL A 293 38.40 -3.26 -1.54
C VAL A 293 38.67 -4.76 -1.48
N GLU A 294 38.45 -5.48 -2.58
CA GLU A 294 38.70 -6.92 -2.73
C GLU A 294 38.11 -7.80 -1.61
N LEU A 295 36.94 -7.47 -1.05
CA LEU A 295 36.31 -8.16 0.08
C LEU A 295 36.16 -9.66 -0.18
N ARG A 296 35.79 -10.03 -1.40
CA ARG A 296 35.66 -11.44 -1.79
C ARG A 296 36.97 -12.20 -1.71
N ARG A 297 38.07 -11.61 -2.18
CA ARG A 297 39.37 -12.26 -2.20
C ARG A 297 40.01 -12.32 -0.80
N ARG A 298 39.83 -11.28 0.01
CA ARG A 298 40.47 -11.12 1.30
C ARG A 298 39.73 -11.83 2.42
N LEU A 299 38.41 -11.78 2.43
CA LEU A 299 37.57 -12.22 3.54
C LEU A 299 36.53 -13.28 3.14
N GLY A 300 36.41 -13.60 1.84
CA GLY A 300 35.34 -14.47 1.34
C GLY A 300 33.96 -13.84 1.33
N VAL A 301 33.83 -12.56 1.68
CA VAL A 301 32.55 -11.84 1.73
C VAL A 301 32.16 -11.36 0.34
N THR A 302 30.98 -11.72 -0.11
CA THR A 302 30.45 -11.26 -1.40
C THR A 302 29.61 -10.01 -1.21
N VAL A 303 29.98 -8.91 -1.89
CA VAL A 303 29.12 -7.73 -1.99
C VAL A 303 28.03 -8.02 -3.03
N ILE A 304 26.79 -8.01 -2.59
CA ILE A 304 25.61 -8.24 -3.44
C ILE A 304 25.21 -6.95 -4.17
N GLY A 305 25.20 -5.86 -3.43
CA GLY A 305 24.81 -4.54 -3.91
C GLY A 305 25.15 -3.45 -2.90
N VAL A 306 24.80 -2.24 -3.27
CA VAL A 306 25.00 -1.03 -2.48
C VAL A 306 23.68 -0.27 -2.44
N TRP A 307 23.24 0.06 -1.25
CA TRP A 307 22.26 1.11 -1.04
C TRP A 307 22.96 2.44 -0.96
N ASP A 308 22.49 3.41 -1.72
CA ASP A 308 22.93 4.80 -1.63
C ASP A 308 21.71 5.72 -1.65
N GLN A 309 21.45 6.42 -0.55
CA GLN A 309 20.31 7.33 -0.38
C GLN A 309 18.95 6.72 -0.80
N GLY A 310 18.70 5.47 -0.47
CA GLY A 310 17.46 4.77 -0.78
C GLY A 310 17.39 4.17 -2.19
N VAL A 311 18.47 4.25 -2.97
CA VAL A 311 18.57 3.62 -4.28
C VAL A 311 19.46 2.39 -4.18
N PHE A 312 18.92 1.23 -4.52
CA PHE A 312 19.68 -0.02 -4.58
C PHE A 312 20.35 -0.19 -5.94
N THR A 313 21.63 -0.52 -5.93
CA THR A 313 22.40 -0.83 -7.14
C THR A 313 23.09 -2.18 -6.96
N ILE A 314 22.88 -3.12 -7.90
CA ILE A 314 23.57 -4.42 -7.90
C ILE A 314 25.08 -4.18 -8.00
N ALA A 315 25.87 -4.89 -7.16
CA ALA A 315 27.30 -4.71 -7.10
C ALA A 315 27.99 -4.94 -8.45
N VAL A 316 28.63 -3.90 -8.96
CA VAL A 316 29.59 -3.97 -10.08
C VAL A 316 30.95 -3.42 -9.64
N PRO A 317 32.06 -3.87 -10.24
CA PRO A 317 33.42 -3.59 -9.72
C PRO A 317 33.76 -2.12 -9.57
N ASN A 318 33.20 -1.26 -10.41
CA ASN A 318 33.51 0.17 -10.49
C ASN A 318 32.59 1.08 -9.65
N ILE A 319 31.70 0.53 -8.82
CA ILE A 319 30.94 1.36 -7.88
C ILE A 319 31.89 1.96 -6.85
N GLU A 320 31.91 3.28 -6.74
CA GLU A 320 32.59 4.01 -5.69
C GLU A 320 31.75 4.03 -4.42
N LEU A 321 32.36 3.73 -3.30
CA LEU A 321 31.75 3.68 -1.98
C LEU A 321 31.92 5.03 -1.31
N ASN A 322 30.82 5.67 -0.95
CA ASN A 322 30.81 6.95 -0.25
C ASN A 322 30.24 6.83 1.17
N ALA A 323 30.23 7.92 1.94
CA ALA A 323 29.73 7.91 3.32
C ALA A 323 28.25 7.52 3.45
N SER A 324 27.42 7.73 2.41
CA SER A 324 26.00 7.32 2.40
C SER A 324 25.79 5.88 1.95
N SER A 325 26.85 5.20 1.51
CA SER A 325 26.76 3.82 1.01
C SER A 325 26.56 2.82 2.14
N VAL A 326 25.63 1.89 1.94
CA VAL A 326 25.43 0.70 2.77
C VAL A 326 25.64 -0.53 1.90
N LEU A 327 26.63 -1.35 2.23
CA LEU A 327 26.90 -2.60 1.53
C LEU A 327 25.89 -3.66 1.92
N ILE A 328 25.38 -4.41 0.96
CA ILE A 328 24.67 -5.65 1.21
C ILE A 328 25.64 -6.81 0.97
N LEU A 329 25.84 -7.60 2.01
CA LEU A 329 26.85 -8.64 2.06
C LEU A 329 26.20 -10.03 2.12
N ALA A 330 26.76 -10.99 1.40
CA ALA A 330 26.47 -12.42 1.60
C ALA A 330 27.73 -13.13 2.10
N ALA A 331 27.59 -13.87 3.19
CA ALA A 331 28.72 -14.50 3.86
C ALA A 331 28.29 -15.62 4.80
N THR A 332 29.23 -16.38 5.29
CA THR A 332 29.08 -17.25 6.49
C THR A 332 29.30 -16.41 7.76
N GLN A 333 28.98 -16.97 8.94
CA GLN A 333 29.23 -16.29 10.22
C GLN A 333 30.72 -15.95 10.39
N ASP A 334 31.61 -16.89 10.15
CA ASP A 334 33.06 -16.68 10.28
C ASP A 334 33.60 -15.56 9.37
N GLN A 335 32.99 -15.43 8.17
CA GLN A 335 33.35 -14.39 7.20
C GLN A 335 32.83 -13.00 7.65
N LEU A 336 31.61 -12.92 8.23
CA LEU A 336 31.10 -11.68 8.82
C LEU A 336 31.94 -11.28 10.04
N ASP A 337 32.29 -12.23 10.91
CA ASP A 337 33.15 -11.95 12.05
C ASP A 337 34.54 -11.46 11.61
N ALA A 338 35.07 -11.99 10.51
CA ALA A 338 36.32 -11.49 9.92
C ALA A 338 36.17 -10.08 9.32
N TYR A 339 35.06 -9.82 8.69
CA TYR A 339 34.71 -8.49 8.18
C TYR A 339 34.64 -7.46 9.32
N ASP A 340 33.92 -7.79 10.39
CA ASP A 340 33.73 -6.92 11.56
C ASP A 340 35.07 -6.64 12.30
N ARG A 341 36.00 -7.60 12.36
CA ARG A 341 37.33 -7.36 12.87
C ARG A 341 38.16 -6.40 12.00
N CYS A 342 37.94 -6.39 10.70
CA CYS A 342 38.71 -5.55 9.77
C CYS A 342 38.16 -4.13 9.63
N TYR A 343 36.83 -3.98 9.67
CA TYR A 343 36.15 -2.76 9.29
C TYR A 343 35.22 -2.24 10.38
N GLY A 344 34.84 -3.03 11.35
CA GLY A 344 34.06 -2.57 12.49
C GLY A 344 34.89 -1.59 13.32
N THR A 345 34.55 -0.32 13.24
CA THR A 345 35.15 0.72 14.08
C THR A 345 34.61 0.54 15.50
N GLY A 346 35.37 -0.14 16.33
CA GLY A 346 34.95 -0.53 17.66
C GLY A 346 34.99 0.60 18.68
N SER A 347 34.02 1.46 18.67
CA SER A 347 33.60 2.14 19.88
C SER A 347 32.19 1.61 20.22
N GLU A 348 32.06 0.96 21.38
CA GLU A 348 30.78 0.81 22.04
C GLU A 348 30.12 2.18 22.02
N LEU A 349 28.83 2.22 21.64
CA LEU A 349 28.07 3.47 21.65
C LEU A 349 28.02 4.02 23.09
N GLU A 350 29.04 4.77 23.47
CA GLU A 350 28.98 5.59 24.68
C GLU A 350 28.07 6.78 24.39
N GLY A 351 26.78 6.69 24.73
CA GLY A 351 25.84 7.77 24.53
C GLY A 351 24.39 7.33 24.71
N SER A 352 23.49 8.30 24.67
CA SER A 352 22.06 8.07 24.74
C SER A 352 21.39 8.27 23.38
N VAL A 353 20.24 7.64 23.17
CA VAL A 353 19.43 7.76 21.97
C VAL A 353 18.14 8.49 22.31
N VAL A 354 17.72 9.41 21.44
CA VAL A 354 16.41 10.08 21.56
C VAL A 354 15.43 9.39 20.61
N ILE A 355 14.29 8.96 21.13
CA ILE A 355 13.19 8.37 20.36
C ILE A 355 12.05 9.41 20.31
N ILE A 356 11.61 9.78 19.11
CA ILE A 356 10.48 10.69 18.93
C ILE A 356 9.25 9.88 18.55
N GLY A 357 8.29 9.81 19.49
CA GLY A 357 7.03 9.08 19.37
C GLY A 357 7.00 7.77 20.16
N ALA A 358 6.10 7.70 21.17
CA ALA A 358 5.85 6.52 22.00
C ALA A 358 4.81 5.56 21.36
N GLY A 359 4.73 5.51 20.05
CA GLY A 359 3.91 4.55 19.32
C GLY A 359 4.45 3.12 19.44
N ARG A 360 3.86 2.18 18.73
CA ARG A 360 4.30 0.77 18.71
C ARG A 360 5.75 0.62 18.28
N VAL A 361 6.16 1.36 17.23
CA VAL A 361 7.53 1.33 16.70
C VAL A 361 8.52 1.90 17.71
N GLY A 362 8.23 3.09 18.26
CA GLY A 362 9.12 3.73 19.23
C GLY A 362 9.30 2.93 20.52
N ARG A 363 8.23 2.31 21.04
CA ARG A 363 8.34 1.42 22.21
C ARG A 363 9.11 0.13 21.92
N ALA A 364 8.95 -0.43 20.73
CA ALA A 364 9.73 -1.61 20.32
C ALA A 364 11.22 -1.27 20.19
N ALA A 365 11.55 -0.09 19.65
CA ALA A 365 12.93 0.38 19.62
C ALA A 365 13.48 0.64 21.03
N ALA A 366 12.69 1.24 21.92
CA ALA A 366 13.08 1.45 23.32
C ALA A 366 13.37 0.12 24.04
N GLN A 367 12.56 -0.90 23.80
CA GLN A 367 12.81 -2.24 24.33
C GLN A 367 14.13 -2.81 23.82
N ALA A 368 14.42 -2.69 22.53
CA ALA A 368 15.68 -3.16 21.96
C ALA A 368 16.90 -2.43 22.56
N PHE A 369 16.80 -1.11 22.81
CA PHE A 369 17.86 -0.37 23.50
C PHE A 369 18.02 -0.81 24.95
N ALA A 370 16.92 -1.05 25.67
CA ALA A 370 16.98 -1.56 27.04
C ALA A 370 17.62 -2.95 27.11
N GLU A 371 17.32 -3.85 26.18
CA GLU A 371 17.93 -5.17 26.08
C GLU A 371 19.45 -5.11 25.75
N ALA A 372 19.86 -4.04 25.03
CA ALA A 372 21.27 -3.78 24.70
C ALA A 372 22.02 -2.94 25.76
N ASP A 373 21.39 -2.60 26.90
CA ASP A 373 21.92 -1.75 27.96
C ASP A 373 22.32 -0.33 27.47
N ILE A 374 21.56 0.23 26.53
CA ILE A 374 21.78 1.55 25.95
C ILE A 374 20.80 2.56 26.53
N GLY A 375 21.32 3.70 27.01
CA GLY A 375 20.51 4.79 27.54
C GLY A 375 19.63 5.42 26.46
N TYR A 376 18.36 5.66 26.77
CA TYR A 376 17.44 6.32 25.84
C TYR A 376 16.45 7.26 26.55
N LYS A 377 15.89 8.18 25.80
CA LYS A 377 14.72 9.02 26.20
C LYS A 377 13.69 9.02 25.08
N ILE A 378 12.41 9.03 25.46
CA ILE A 378 11.28 9.00 24.52
C ILE A 378 10.50 10.32 24.64
N ILE A 379 10.34 11.06 23.55
CA ILE A 379 9.48 12.25 23.50
C ILE A 379 8.09 11.82 23.06
N GLU A 380 7.07 12.19 23.84
CA GLU A 380 5.66 11.91 23.53
C GLU A 380 4.78 13.11 23.88
N GLN A 381 3.81 13.43 23.02
CA GLN A 381 2.88 14.54 23.21
C GLN A 381 1.66 14.15 24.06
N GLN A 382 1.30 12.88 24.11
CA GLN A 382 0.10 12.39 24.78
C GLN A 382 0.43 11.96 26.21
N PRO A 383 -0.07 12.67 27.25
CA PRO A 383 0.25 12.36 28.65
C PRO A 383 -0.10 10.91 29.06
N GLU A 384 -1.17 10.36 28.49
CA GLU A 384 -1.63 9.00 28.77
C GLU A 384 -0.71 7.90 28.25
N ARG A 385 0.30 8.24 27.43
CA ARG A 385 1.31 7.31 26.93
C ARG A 385 2.63 7.36 27.70
N ILE A 386 2.75 8.24 28.65
CA ILE A 386 3.92 8.34 29.53
C ILE A 386 3.87 7.17 30.51
N LEU A 387 4.89 6.35 30.55
CA LEU A 387 4.92 5.14 31.37
C LEU A 387 5.90 5.26 32.56
N ASP A 388 7.05 5.91 32.37
CA ASP A 388 8.15 5.97 33.33
C ASP A 388 9.03 7.22 33.14
N GLU A 389 10.17 7.27 33.80
CA GLU A 389 11.14 8.37 33.78
C GLU A 389 11.95 8.52 32.48
N HIS A 390 11.86 7.55 31.58
CA HIS A 390 12.49 7.65 30.27
C HIS A 390 11.72 8.57 29.33
N TYR A 391 10.47 8.92 29.67
CA TYR A 391 9.62 9.74 28.83
C TYR A 391 9.77 11.22 29.12
N VAL A 392 9.81 12.02 28.07
CA VAL A 392 9.73 13.49 28.09
C VAL A 392 8.40 13.90 27.46
N LEU A 393 7.52 14.49 28.26
CA LEU A 393 6.22 14.99 27.77
C LEU A 393 6.43 16.30 27.02
N GLY A 394 6.01 16.36 25.77
CA GLY A 394 6.03 17.57 24.97
C GLY A 394 6.05 17.34 23.48
N ASP A 395 6.05 18.44 22.74
CA ASP A 395 6.17 18.44 21.29
C ASP A 395 7.67 18.45 20.89
N ALA A 396 8.09 17.48 20.08
CA ALA A 396 9.45 17.42 19.55
C ALA A 396 9.79 18.59 18.58
N ALA A 397 8.80 19.35 18.14
CA ALA A 397 9.03 20.61 17.43
C ALA A 397 9.53 21.74 18.35
N ASP A 398 9.38 21.60 19.68
CA ASP A 398 9.91 22.55 20.67
C ASP A 398 11.35 22.16 21.05
N ILE A 399 12.27 23.12 20.88
CA ILE A 399 13.69 22.90 21.21
C ILE A 399 13.90 22.58 22.69
N ALA A 400 13.13 23.16 23.58
CA ALA A 400 13.25 22.89 25.00
C ALA A 400 12.93 21.43 25.35
N VAL A 401 11.98 20.82 24.65
CA VAL A 401 11.62 19.41 24.78
C VAL A 401 12.73 18.50 24.23
N LEU A 402 13.29 18.82 23.07
CA LEU A 402 14.44 18.10 22.49
C LEU A 402 15.68 18.19 23.40
N GLU A 403 15.94 19.37 23.97
CA GLU A 403 17.05 19.57 24.90
C GLU A 403 16.84 18.81 26.22
N ALA A 404 15.62 18.79 26.75
CA ALA A 404 15.25 18.00 27.93
C ALA A 404 15.42 16.48 27.69
N ALA A 405 15.22 16.02 26.45
CA ALA A 405 15.49 14.65 26.02
C ALA A 405 16.99 14.37 25.75
N GLY A 406 17.86 15.39 25.79
CA GLY A 406 19.30 15.24 25.63
C GLY A 406 19.77 15.22 24.17
N ILE A 407 19.04 15.80 23.22
CA ILE A 407 19.37 15.79 21.79
C ILE A 407 20.80 16.27 21.46
N ARG A 408 21.34 17.21 22.25
CA ARG A 408 22.67 17.79 21.99
C ARG A 408 23.83 16.83 22.30
N THR A 409 23.60 15.86 23.17
CA THR A 409 24.59 14.85 23.59
C THR A 409 24.24 13.46 23.09
N ALA A 410 23.09 13.33 22.44
CA ALA A 410 22.64 12.07 21.87
C ALA A 410 23.57 11.63 20.73
N THR A 411 23.81 10.33 20.63
CA THR A 411 24.54 9.69 19.52
C THR A 411 23.61 9.40 18.34
N GLY A 412 22.32 9.22 18.62
CA GLY A 412 21.32 8.95 17.58
C GLY A 412 19.93 9.47 17.95
N VAL A 413 19.10 9.66 16.93
CA VAL A 413 17.67 9.95 17.06
C VAL A 413 16.86 9.02 16.17
N LEU A 414 15.79 8.43 16.74
CA LEU A 414 14.78 7.68 16.01
C LEU A 414 13.52 8.53 15.87
N ILE A 415 13.08 8.75 14.64
CA ILE A 415 11.86 9.51 14.35
C ILE A 415 10.80 8.51 13.90
N THR A 416 9.81 8.25 14.79
CA THR A 416 8.85 7.13 14.63
C THR A 416 7.39 7.59 14.59
N ALA A 417 7.12 8.87 14.33
CA ALA A 417 5.77 9.39 14.23
C ALA A 417 4.98 8.70 13.11
N HIS A 418 3.65 8.72 13.22
CA HIS A 418 2.80 8.06 12.23
C HIS A 418 2.64 8.89 10.95
N ASP A 419 2.87 10.19 11.02
CA ASP A 419 2.75 11.13 9.92
C ASP A 419 4.11 11.39 9.28
N ASP A 420 4.22 11.19 7.96
CA ASP A 420 5.47 11.36 7.24
C ASP A 420 5.90 12.83 7.13
N ASP A 421 4.95 13.77 7.07
CA ASP A 421 5.27 15.21 7.03
C ASP A 421 5.93 15.64 8.34
N ILE A 422 5.44 15.11 9.47
CA ILE A 422 6.06 15.31 10.78
C ILE A 422 7.45 14.69 10.81
N ASN A 423 7.62 13.47 10.29
CA ASN A 423 8.92 12.79 10.24
C ASN A 423 9.94 13.57 9.40
N ILE A 424 9.52 14.11 8.25
CA ILE A 424 10.36 14.95 7.39
C ILE A 424 10.76 16.24 8.11
N TYR A 425 9.78 16.93 8.73
CA TYR A 425 10.02 18.17 9.48
C TYR A 425 11.03 17.95 10.62
N LEU A 426 10.83 16.92 11.43
CA LEU A 426 11.71 16.61 12.56
C LEU A 426 13.10 16.16 12.10
N THR A 427 13.20 15.46 10.98
CA THR A 427 14.48 15.07 10.37
C THR A 427 15.30 16.32 10.00
N ILE A 428 14.70 17.27 9.29
CA ILE A 428 15.34 18.55 8.95
C ILE A 428 15.79 19.29 10.21
N TYR A 429 14.93 19.32 11.20
CA TYR A 429 15.16 20.06 12.44
C TYR A 429 16.29 19.44 13.27
N CYS A 430 16.29 18.13 13.48
CA CYS A 430 17.34 17.42 14.21
C CYS A 430 18.70 17.53 13.49
N ARG A 431 18.74 17.37 12.18
CA ARG A 431 19.95 17.52 11.37
C ARG A 431 20.55 18.92 11.49
N ARG A 432 19.70 19.96 11.54
CA ARG A 432 20.14 21.33 11.70
C ARG A 432 20.68 21.63 13.11
N LEU A 433 20.06 21.01 14.14
CA LEU A 433 20.50 21.17 15.53
C LEU A 433 21.85 20.46 15.78
N GLN A 434 22.04 19.29 15.20
CA GLN A 434 23.25 18.50 15.38
C GLN A 434 23.64 17.85 14.03
N PRO A 435 24.58 18.45 13.27
CA PRO A 435 24.96 18.00 11.93
C PRO A 435 25.50 16.57 11.84
N HIS A 436 26.07 16.06 12.93
CA HIS A 436 26.69 14.72 12.98
C HIS A 436 25.82 13.66 13.69
N LEU A 437 24.61 14.04 14.11
CA LEU A 437 23.65 13.12 14.75
C LEU A 437 23.24 12.02 13.78
N GLN A 438 23.26 10.79 14.23
CA GLN A 438 22.68 9.70 13.47
C GLN A 438 21.17 9.80 13.51
N ILE A 439 20.52 9.92 12.36
CA ILE A 439 19.06 10.05 12.23
C ILE A 439 18.50 8.84 11.50
N VAL A 440 17.72 8.03 12.22
CA VAL A 440 16.96 6.92 11.64
C VAL A 440 15.49 7.31 11.64
N ALA A 441 14.89 7.41 10.46
CA ALA A 441 13.52 7.87 10.29
C ALA A 441 12.60 6.76 9.76
N ARG A 442 11.35 6.79 10.22
CA ARG A 442 10.28 5.97 9.69
C ARG A 442 9.62 6.67 8.50
N ALA A 443 9.38 5.94 7.42
CA ALA A 443 8.41 6.31 6.38
C ALA A 443 7.18 5.40 6.48
N ASN A 444 5.98 5.96 6.38
CA ASN A 444 4.75 5.17 6.21
C ASN A 444 4.53 4.79 4.76
N LEU A 445 4.85 5.72 3.85
CA LEU A 445 4.68 5.59 2.41
C LEU A 445 6.04 5.52 1.73
N ASP A 446 6.25 4.54 0.86
CA ASP A 446 7.51 4.35 0.14
C ASP A 446 7.95 5.58 -0.64
N ARG A 447 7.01 6.35 -1.21
CA ARG A 447 7.30 7.59 -1.94
C ARG A 447 8.02 8.65 -1.11
N ASN A 448 7.91 8.61 0.22
CA ASN A 448 8.51 9.58 1.14
C ASN A 448 9.93 9.18 1.58
N VAL A 449 10.38 7.95 1.30
CA VAL A 449 11.72 7.45 1.65
C VAL A 449 12.80 8.37 1.10
N SER A 450 12.78 8.67 -0.19
CA SER A 450 13.77 9.56 -0.82
C SER A 450 13.71 11.00 -0.27
N THR A 451 12.53 11.45 0.15
CA THR A 451 12.38 12.79 0.75
C THR A 451 13.01 12.85 2.14
N LEU A 452 12.86 11.81 2.96
CA LEU A 452 13.50 11.70 4.27
C LEU A 452 15.02 11.66 4.16
N TYR A 453 15.59 10.94 3.20
CA TYR A 453 17.03 10.99 2.93
C TYR A 453 17.49 12.40 2.55
N ARG A 454 16.78 13.08 1.65
CA ARG A 454 17.09 14.49 1.29
C ARG A 454 16.90 15.46 2.47
N ALA A 455 16.01 15.16 3.40
CA ALA A 455 15.83 15.92 4.63
C ALA A 455 17.00 15.77 5.61
N GLY A 456 17.85 14.75 5.41
CA GLY A 456 19.06 14.53 6.20
C GLY A 456 19.00 13.28 7.07
N ALA A 457 18.06 12.35 6.86
CA ALA A 457 18.12 11.04 7.52
C ALA A 457 19.31 10.24 7.00
N ASP A 458 19.99 9.52 7.89
CA ASP A 458 21.06 8.59 7.55
C ASP A 458 20.50 7.24 7.14
N ASP A 459 19.34 6.86 7.73
CA ASP A 459 18.57 5.69 7.36
C ASP A 459 17.08 5.97 7.38
N VAL A 460 16.37 5.30 6.48
CA VAL A 460 14.91 5.36 6.40
C VAL A 460 14.35 3.95 6.26
N LEU A 461 13.48 3.57 7.19
CA LEU A 461 12.75 2.31 7.12
C LEU A 461 11.29 2.56 6.75
N SER A 462 10.83 1.93 5.68
CA SER A 462 9.44 2.02 5.24
C SER A 462 8.57 0.97 5.94
N TYR A 463 7.50 1.43 6.58
CA TYR A 463 6.47 0.56 7.17
C TYR A 463 5.76 -0.27 6.09
N ALA A 464 5.46 0.36 4.96
CA ALA A 464 4.81 -0.29 3.82
C ALA A 464 5.68 -1.41 3.24
N SER A 465 6.92 -1.11 2.88
CA SER A 465 7.85 -2.09 2.31
C SER A 465 8.23 -3.20 3.29
N THR A 466 8.42 -2.88 4.58
CA THR A 466 8.71 -3.89 5.61
C THR A 466 7.54 -4.86 5.77
N GLY A 467 6.30 -4.34 5.83
CA GLY A 467 5.10 -5.17 5.91
C GLY A 467 4.91 -6.04 4.67
N ALA A 468 5.05 -5.46 3.49
CA ALA A 468 4.93 -6.18 2.22
C ALA A 468 6.00 -7.27 2.09
N ALA A 469 7.24 -6.98 2.47
CA ALA A 469 8.33 -7.97 2.45
C ALA A 469 8.04 -9.15 3.38
N ALA A 470 7.55 -8.89 4.59
CA ALA A 470 7.20 -9.95 5.54
C ALA A 470 6.08 -10.87 5.00
N VAL A 471 5.01 -10.27 4.44
CA VAL A 471 3.92 -11.04 3.79
C VAL A 471 4.43 -11.81 2.57
N TRP A 472 5.26 -11.19 1.74
CA TRP A 472 5.81 -11.80 0.54
C TRP A 472 6.76 -12.95 0.85
N ASN A 473 7.63 -12.82 1.86
CA ASN A 473 8.51 -13.88 2.31
C ASN A 473 7.71 -15.11 2.78
N HIS A 474 6.62 -14.90 3.51
CA HIS A 474 5.73 -16.00 3.89
C HIS A 474 5.06 -16.66 2.67
N PHE A 475 4.60 -15.87 1.69
CA PHE A 475 4.00 -16.37 0.46
C PHE A 475 4.98 -17.22 -0.37
N ARG A 476 6.23 -16.79 -0.50
CA ARG A 476 7.28 -17.52 -1.25
C ARG A 476 7.83 -18.73 -0.48
N GLY A 477 7.56 -18.83 0.81
CA GLY A 477 8.10 -19.89 1.67
C GLY A 477 9.62 -19.78 1.88
N ASN A 478 10.25 -20.91 2.25
CA ASN A 478 11.68 -20.94 2.55
C ASN A 478 12.60 -20.89 1.31
N ASP A 479 12.05 -20.83 0.10
CA ASP A 479 12.82 -20.88 -1.15
C ASP A 479 13.25 -19.49 -1.68
N THR A 480 12.80 -18.42 -1.03
CA THR A 480 13.14 -17.03 -1.41
C THR A 480 13.22 -16.14 -0.17
N LEU A 481 14.24 -15.29 -0.10
CA LEU A 481 14.36 -14.22 0.88
C LEU A 481 14.40 -12.88 0.16
N VAL A 482 13.44 -12.01 0.41
CA VAL A 482 13.44 -10.64 -0.10
C VAL A 482 14.45 -9.81 0.69
N VAL A 483 15.47 -9.33 0.02
CA VAL A 483 16.55 -8.50 0.61
C VAL A 483 16.23 -7.02 0.41
N ALA A 484 15.70 -6.67 -0.75
CA ALA A 484 15.37 -5.30 -1.12
C ALA A 484 14.20 -5.30 -2.12
N ASP A 485 13.64 -4.14 -2.44
CA ASP A 485 12.63 -4.05 -3.50
C ASP A 485 13.21 -4.51 -4.84
N GLY A 486 12.63 -5.59 -5.37
CA GLY A 486 13.04 -6.20 -6.63
C GLY A 486 14.36 -6.98 -6.56
N LEU A 487 14.83 -7.35 -5.37
CA LEU A 487 16.04 -8.17 -5.19
C LEU A 487 15.79 -9.31 -4.21
N ASP A 488 15.83 -10.52 -4.71
CA ASP A 488 15.61 -11.74 -3.94
C ASP A 488 16.84 -12.63 -3.89
N VAL A 489 17.05 -13.30 -2.76
CA VAL A 489 17.90 -14.49 -2.65
C VAL A 489 17.01 -15.70 -2.84
N PHE A 490 17.34 -16.56 -3.77
CA PHE A 490 16.52 -17.73 -4.09
C PHE A 490 17.35 -18.96 -4.46
N ARG A 491 16.71 -20.12 -4.30
CA ARG A 491 17.31 -21.41 -4.68
C ARG A 491 16.91 -21.77 -6.11
N SER A 492 17.83 -22.33 -6.88
CA SER A 492 17.58 -22.87 -8.22
C SER A 492 18.43 -24.10 -8.50
N THR A 493 18.02 -24.89 -9.48
CA THR A 493 18.83 -25.98 -10.03
C THR A 493 19.71 -25.46 -11.19
N VAL A 494 20.78 -26.20 -11.50
CA VAL A 494 21.66 -25.85 -12.62
C VAL A 494 20.93 -26.03 -13.96
N PRO A 495 20.81 -24.99 -14.78
CA PRO A 495 20.25 -25.09 -16.12
C PRO A 495 20.99 -26.11 -16.97
N VAL A 496 20.24 -26.87 -17.79
CA VAL A 496 20.82 -27.92 -18.64
C VAL A 496 21.97 -27.39 -19.52
N SER A 497 21.88 -26.15 -19.98
CA SER A 497 22.89 -25.49 -20.82
C SER A 497 24.20 -25.13 -20.08
N MET A 498 24.18 -25.20 -18.74
CA MET A 498 25.31 -24.84 -17.85
C MET A 498 25.93 -26.04 -17.14
N ARG A 499 25.33 -27.24 -17.26
CA ARG A 499 25.85 -28.47 -16.65
C ARG A 499 27.23 -28.82 -17.20
N ASP A 500 28.03 -29.42 -16.36
CA ASP A 500 29.41 -29.87 -16.66
C ASP A 500 30.35 -28.72 -17.08
N LYS A 501 29.97 -27.48 -16.82
CA LYS A 501 30.81 -26.29 -16.99
C LYS A 501 31.29 -25.78 -15.65
N THR A 502 32.45 -25.14 -15.63
CA THR A 502 32.88 -24.40 -14.47
C THR A 502 32.03 -23.13 -14.29
N LEU A 503 31.97 -22.59 -13.09
CA LEU A 503 31.27 -21.34 -12.82
C LEU A 503 31.76 -20.22 -13.76
N ALA A 504 33.07 -20.13 -14.00
CA ALA A 504 33.66 -19.15 -14.92
C ALA A 504 33.17 -19.28 -16.36
N THR A 505 32.99 -20.51 -16.84
CA THR A 505 32.59 -20.79 -18.26
C THR A 505 31.10 -20.95 -18.45
N SER A 506 30.31 -20.97 -17.38
CA SER A 506 28.83 -21.12 -17.44
C SER A 506 28.13 -19.93 -18.08
N GLY A 507 28.68 -18.73 -17.91
CA GLY A 507 28.05 -17.47 -18.30
C GLY A 507 26.78 -17.18 -17.50
N LEU A 508 26.67 -17.68 -16.28
CA LEU A 508 25.48 -17.55 -15.42
C LEU A 508 25.06 -16.08 -15.28
N ARG A 509 25.98 -15.23 -14.81
CA ARG A 509 25.72 -13.80 -14.60
C ARG A 509 25.36 -13.07 -15.89
N GLU A 510 26.10 -13.33 -16.96
CA GLU A 510 25.88 -12.67 -18.27
C GLU A 510 24.52 -12.99 -18.87
N LYS A 511 24.06 -14.26 -18.72
CA LYS A 511 22.81 -14.75 -19.30
C LYS A 511 21.58 -14.41 -18.46
N THR A 512 21.74 -14.34 -17.13
CA THR A 512 20.60 -14.18 -16.22
C THR A 512 20.58 -12.83 -15.51
N GLY A 513 21.73 -12.17 -15.31
CA GLY A 513 21.89 -11.02 -14.44
C GLY A 513 21.96 -11.39 -12.96
N CYS A 514 21.77 -12.66 -12.59
CA CYS A 514 21.85 -13.14 -11.20
C CYS A 514 23.30 -13.35 -10.75
N ASN A 515 23.58 -13.03 -9.50
CA ASN A 515 24.86 -13.34 -8.87
C ASN A 515 24.74 -14.65 -8.07
N LEU A 516 25.76 -15.52 -8.19
CA LEU A 516 25.85 -16.73 -7.36
C LEU A 516 26.47 -16.39 -6.01
N VAL A 517 25.77 -16.76 -4.94
CA VAL A 517 26.15 -16.54 -3.55
C VAL A 517 26.74 -17.80 -2.94
N ALA A 518 26.12 -18.95 -3.20
CA ALA A 518 26.60 -20.24 -2.72
C ALA A 518 26.18 -21.36 -3.66
N VAL A 519 26.85 -22.49 -3.53
CA VAL A 519 26.44 -23.77 -4.11
C VAL A 519 26.16 -24.79 -3.01
N GLU A 520 25.18 -25.65 -3.24
CA GLU A 520 24.86 -26.78 -2.38
C GLU A 520 25.10 -28.07 -3.13
N THR A 521 25.91 -28.94 -2.57
CA THR A 521 26.21 -30.27 -3.13
C THR A 521 26.13 -31.29 -1.99
N ASP A 522 25.34 -32.35 -2.16
CA ASP A 522 25.12 -33.40 -1.17
C ASP A 522 24.73 -32.87 0.24
N GLY A 523 23.88 -31.82 0.27
CA GLY A 523 23.46 -31.17 1.52
C GLY A 523 24.53 -30.30 2.19
N THR A 524 25.70 -30.16 1.58
CA THR A 524 26.77 -29.28 2.06
C THR A 524 26.72 -27.95 1.29
N LEU A 525 26.62 -26.86 2.04
CA LEU A 525 26.62 -25.50 1.46
C LEU A 525 28.05 -24.97 1.39
N VAL A 526 28.46 -24.53 0.23
CA VAL A 526 29.73 -23.83 0.00
C VAL A 526 29.42 -22.39 -0.39
N GLY A 527 29.61 -21.47 0.57
CA GLY A 527 29.49 -20.04 0.31
C GLY A 527 30.64 -19.52 -0.53
N ASN A 528 30.35 -18.55 -1.41
CA ASN A 528 31.36 -17.93 -2.27
C ASN A 528 32.19 -18.93 -3.09
N PRO A 529 31.56 -19.78 -3.92
CA PRO A 529 32.26 -20.82 -4.65
C PRO A 529 33.33 -20.24 -5.60
N GLY A 530 34.44 -20.98 -5.75
CA GLY A 530 35.50 -20.61 -6.67
C GLY A 530 35.06 -20.65 -8.13
N ALA A 531 35.76 -19.93 -8.98
CA ALA A 531 35.46 -19.84 -10.43
C ALA A 531 35.60 -21.19 -11.16
N ASP A 532 36.34 -22.12 -10.57
CA ASP A 532 36.65 -23.48 -11.05
C ASP A 532 35.62 -24.54 -10.61
N VAL A 533 34.69 -24.20 -9.74
CA VAL A 533 33.63 -25.12 -9.32
C VAL A 533 32.80 -25.57 -10.52
N VAL A 534 32.69 -26.89 -10.68
CA VAL A 534 31.92 -27.52 -11.77
C VAL A 534 30.46 -27.63 -11.35
N LEU A 535 29.57 -27.13 -12.20
CA LEU A 535 28.12 -27.16 -11.98
C LEU A 535 27.54 -28.47 -12.50
N THR A 536 27.18 -29.38 -11.60
CA THR A 536 26.56 -30.68 -11.93
C THR A 536 25.04 -30.60 -11.89
N ALA A 537 24.35 -31.66 -12.32
CA ALA A 537 22.88 -31.71 -12.28
C ALA A 537 22.32 -31.66 -10.84
N ASP A 538 23.09 -32.17 -9.86
CA ASP A 538 22.70 -32.27 -8.45
C ASP A 538 23.16 -31.05 -7.63
N THR A 539 23.85 -30.10 -8.28
CA THR A 539 24.27 -28.85 -7.62
C THR A 539 23.07 -27.91 -7.45
N GLY A 540 22.76 -27.56 -6.20
CA GLY A 540 21.85 -26.47 -5.87
C GLY A 540 22.57 -25.12 -6.00
N LEU A 541 21.94 -24.15 -6.64
CA LEU A 541 22.44 -22.78 -6.77
C LEU A 541 21.69 -21.87 -5.79
N ILE A 542 22.41 -21.15 -4.95
CA ILE A 542 21.86 -20.03 -4.17
C ILE A 542 22.23 -18.75 -4.91
N LEU A 543 21.23 -18.11 -5.43
CA LEU A 543 21.36 -16.95 -6.34
C LEU A 543 20.74 -15.72 -5.72
N ILE A 544 21.23 -14.57 -6.16
CA ILE A 544 20.60 -13.30 -5.90
C ILE A 544 20.35 -12.59 -7.23
N GLY A 545 19.16 -12.05 -7.41
CA GLY A 545 18.76 -11.38 -8.64
C GLY A 545 17.38 -10.76 -8.55
N ASP A 546 17.08 -9.94 -9.53
CA ASP A 546 15.76 -9.36 -9.72
C ASP A 546 14.79 -10.39 -10.35
N ASP A 547 13.50 -10.07 -10.37
CA ASP A 547 12.46 -10.93 -10.96
C ASP A 547 12.75 -11.23 -12.45
N ALA A 548 13.27 -10.24 -13.18
CA ALA A 548 13.65 -10.44 -14.57
C ALA A 548 14.81 -11.44 -14.72
N GLY A 549 15.76 -11.43 -13.77
CA GLY A 549 16.85 -12.41 -13.68
C GLY A 549 16.35 -13.80 -13.36
N GLN A 550 15.42 -13.90 -12.41
CA GLN A 550 14.75 -15.15 -12.05
C GLN A 550 13.99 -15.73 -13.25
N GLU A 551 13.26 -14.89 -13.98
CA GLU A 551 12.54 -15.33 -15.19
C GLU A 551 13.50 -15.80 -16.30
N ARG A 552 14.60 -15.06 -16.54
CA ARG A 552 15.63 -15.50 -17.50
C ARG A 552 16.23 -16.84 -17.11
N LEU A 553 16.48 -17.06 -15.82
CA LEU A 553 17.00 -18.34 -15.32
C LEU A 553 15.98 -19.47 -15.46
N ALA A 554 14.72 -19.24 -15.12
CA ALA A 554 13.63 -20.19 -15.30
C ALA A 554 13.48 -20.60 -16.78
N ASN A 555 13.58 -19.63 -17.69
CA ASN A 555 13.55 -19.90 -19.13
C ASN A 555 14.73 -20.74 -19.64
N LEU A 556 15.87 -20.73 -18.94
CA LEU A 556 17.02 -21.60 -19.22
C LEU A 556 16.83 -23.01 -18.63
N ASN A 557 16.10 -23.15 -17.52
CA ASN A 557 15.76 -24.42 -16.88
C ASN A 557 14.63 -25.15 -17.63
N ASP A 558 13.60 -24.44 -18.03
CA ASP A 558 12.49 -24.98 -18.82
C ASP A 558 12.93 -25.15 -20.28
N GLY A 559 13.55 -26.26 -20.59
CA GLY A 559 13.85 -26.64 -21.97
C GLY A 559 12.61 -26.56 -22.88
N TRP A 560 12.81 -26.54 -24.20
CA TRP A 560 11.87 -26.38 -25.33
C TRP A 560 10.38 -26.77 -25.10
N ARG A 561 10.05 -27.59 -24.09
CA ARG A 561 8.67 -28.02 -23.77
C ARG A 561 7.80 -26.87 -23.19
N ALA A 562 8.38 -25.94 -22.46
CA ALA A 562 7.65 -24.78 -21.95
C ALA A 562 7.41 -23.72 -23.04
N ARG A 563 8.36 -23.58 -24.01
CA ARG A 563 8.17 -22.70 -25.17
C ARG A 563 7.03 -23.19 -26.10
N LEU A 564 6.80 -24.48 -26.18
CA LEU A 564 5.69 -25.04 -26.97
C LEU A 564 4.34 -24.81 -26.31
N ARG A 565 4.24 -24.94 -24.98
CA ARG A 565 2.98 -24.67 -24.25
C ARG A 565 2.56 -23.20 -24.32
N ARG A 566 3.51 -22.25 -24.24
CA ARG A 566 3.23 -20.80 -24.38
C ARG A 566 2.89 -20.36 -25.81
N ARG A 567 3.23 -21.18 -26.85
CA ARG A 567 2.83 -20.92 -28.23
C ARG A 567 1.49 -21.55 -28.63
N MET A 568 0.95 -22.42 -27.78
CA MET A 568 -0.33 -23.11 -27.99
C MET A 568 -1.44 -22.62 -27.04
N ALA A 569 -1.14 -21.71 -26.10
CA ALA A 569 -2.07 -20.92 -25.30
C ALA A 569 -2.13 -19.48 -25.85
#